data_4afe3c36978b795017ea506e53fbd847
#
_entry.id   4afe3c36978b795017ea506e53fbd847
#
_cell.length_a   1.000
_cell.length_b   1.000
_cell.length_c   1.000
_cell.angle_alpha   90.00
_cell.angle_beta   90.00
_cell.angle_gamma   90.00
#
_symmetry.space_group_name_H-M   'P 1'
#
loop_
_entity.id
_entity.type
_entity.pdbx_description
1 polymer ?
#
loop_
_entity_poly.entity_id
_entity_poly.type
_entity_poly.pdbx_seq_one_letter_code
_entity_poly.pdbx_strand_id
1 'polypeptide(L)'
;MTNKIERRTRIKYRVRNKISGTADCPRMSVFRSNKQIYVQIINDENGCTLAAASSLSLDKMPKKEQAAKVGEMIAQKAQEVGISTVVFDRNGFLYHGRVKELADAARNGGLKF
;
A
#
# COMPACT_ATOMS: atom_id res chain seq x y z
N MET A 1 -6.37 11.72 26.57
CA MET A 1 -5.94 10.43 26.04
C MET A 1 -6.28 10.31 24.56
N THR A 2 -5.31 9.91 23.73
CA THR A 2 -5.48 9.83 22.28
C THR A 2 -6.21 8.55 21.92
N ASN A 3 -7.30 8.62 21.11
CA ASN A 3 -7.97 7.43 20.62
C ASN A 3 -7.21 6.83 19.40
N LYS A 4 -7.65 5.68 18.92
CA LYS A 4 -6.98 4.98 17.81
C LYS A 4 -6.94 5.79 16.52
N ILE A 5 -8.00 6.56 16.24
CA ILE A 5 -8.09 7.37 15.03
C ILE A 5 -7.09 8.53 15.07
N GLU A 6 -7.03 9.26 16.18
CA GLU A 6 -6.08 10.36 16.36
C GLU A 6 -4.64 9.88 16.30
N ARG A 7 -4.34 8.75 16.95
CA ARG A 7 -3.02 8.16 16.94
C ARG A 7 -2.57 7.78 15.53
N ARG A 8 -3.44 7.15 14.76
CA ARG A 8 -3.16 6.78 13.38
C ARG A 8 -2.91 8.00 12.51
N THR A 9 -3.71 9.05 12.68
CA THR A 9 -3.56 10.30 11.93
C THR A 9 -2.21 10.95 12.19
N ARG A 10 -1.74 10.98 13.43
CA ARG A 10 -0.41 11.50 13.77
C ARG A 10 0.70 10.72 13.11
N ILE A 11 0.62 9.39 13.12
CA ILE A 11 1.60 8.52 12.46
C ILE A 11 1.59 8.76 10.95
N LYS A 12 0.43 8.89 10.35
CA LYS A 12 0.26 9.16 8.94
C LYS A 12 0.96 10.46 8.53
N TYR A 13 0.75 11.56 9.24
CA TYR A 13 1.40 12.82 8.94
C TYR A 13 2.91 12.74 9.12
N ARG A 14 3.39 12.05 10.14
CA ARG A 14 4.82 11.85 10.37
C ARG A 14 5.47 11.12 9.20
N VAL A 15 4.84 10.07 8.71
CA VAL A 15 5.35 9.30 7.57
C VAL A 15 5.35 10.18 6.31
N ARG A 16 4.28 10.90 6.03
CA ARG A 16 4.17 11.74 4.83
C ARG A 16 5.13 12.92 4.80
N ASN A 17 5.55 13.41 5.96
CA ASN A 17 6.58 14.44 6.01
C ASN A 17 7.94 13.94 5.49
N LYS A 18 8.16 12.64 5.50
CA LYS A 18 9.42 12.02 5.09
C LYS A 18 9.38 11.45 3.68
N ILE A 19 8.19 11.12 3.17
CA ILE A 19 8.03 10.47 1.88
C ILE A 19 7.06 11.23 1.00
N SER A 20 7.41 11.31 -0.29
CA SER A 20 6.57 11.92 -1.31
C SER A 20 6.78 11.13 -2.59
N GLY A 21 5.69 10.74 -3.25
CA GLY A 21 5.75 9.99 -4.48
C GLY A 21 5.97 10.88 -5.69
N THR A 22 6.85 10.45 -6.59
CA THR A 22 7.13 11.14 -7.87
C THR A 22 6.82 10.20 -9.03
N ALA A 23 6.98 10.68 -10.27
CA ALA A 23 6.79 9.85 -11.45
C ALA A 23 7.79 8.69 -11.50
N ASP A 24 9.05 8.93 -11.08
CA ASP A 24 10.11 7.92 -11.09
C ASP A 24 10.03 6.99 -9.90
N CYS A 25 9.54 7.48 -8.76
CA CYS A 25 9.39 6.70 -7.53
C CYS A 25 8.07 7.06 -6.85
N PRO A 26 6.94 6.54 -7.38
CA PRO A 26 5.63 6.88 -6.85
C PRO A 26 5.40 6.31 -5.46
N ARG A 27 4.40 6.85 -4.78
CA ARG A 27 4.04 6.44 -3.43
C ARG A 27 3.04 5.27 -3.48
N MET A 28 3.38 4.16 -2.83
CA MET A 28 2.47 3.02 -2.67
C MET A 28 1.72 3.18 -1.35
N SER A 29 0.46 3.55 -1.42
CA SER A 29 -0.39 3.81 -0.27
C SER A 29 -1.27 2.60 0.03
N VAL A 30 -1.22 2.12 1.26
CA VAL A 30 -2.00 0.97 1.73
C VAL A 30 -3.07 1.45 2.70
N PHE A 31 -4.29 0.99 2.50
CA PHE A 31 -5.41 1.23 3.40
C PHE A 31 -6.09 -0.09 3.71
N ARG A 32 -6.43 -0.34 4.98
CA ARG A 32 -7.20 -1.51 5.36
C ARG A 32 -8.43 -1.14 6.18
N SER A 33 -9.52 -1.85 5.93
CA SER A 33 -10.71 -1.86 6.78
C SER A 33 -10.79 -3.20 7.51
N ASN A 34 -11.84 -3.41 8.29
CA ASN A 34 -12.03 -4.69 9.01
C ASN A 34 -12.09 -5.89 8.07
N LYS A 35 -12.68 -5.72 6.88
CA LYS A 35 -12.93 -6.83 5.94
C LYS A 35 -12.03 -6.81 4.70
N GLN A 36 -11.53 -5.65 4.31
CA GLN A 36 -10.86 -5.48 3.02
C GLN A 36 -9.52 -4.78 3.18
N ILE A 37 -8.68 -4.92 2.17
CA ILE A 37 -7.42 -4.20 2.07
C ILE A 37 -7.29 -3.62 0.67
N TYR A 38 -6.74 -2.40 0.58
CA TYR A 38 -6.61 -1.63 -0.66
C TYR A 38 -5.18 -1.11 -0.77
N VAL A 39 -4.69 -1.02 -2.00
CA VAL A 39 -3.40 -0.42 -2.27
C VAL A 39 -3.47 0.40 -3.55
N GLN A 40 -2.82 1.56 -3.55
CA GLN A 40 -2.73 2.46 -4.71
C GLN A 40 -1.28 2.90 -4.89
N ILE A 41 -0.88 3.06 -6.14
CA ILE A 41 0.42 3.65 -6.48
C ILE A 41 0.12 5.02 -7.07
N ILE A 42 0.58 6.08 -6.41
CA ILE A 42 0.19 7.46 -6.66
C ILE A 42 1.41 8.30 -7.01
N ASN A 43 1.30 9.10 -8.08
CA ASN A 43 2.22 10.17 -8.38
C ASN A 43 1.72 11.44 -7.70
N ASP A 44 2.40 11.87 -6.61
CA ASP A 44 1.99 13.03 -5.82
C ASP A 44 2.22 14.37 -6.54
N GLU A 45 3.04 14.40 -7.58
CA GLU A 45 3.31 15.64 -8.33
C GLU A 45 2.06 16.13 -9.07
N ASN A 46 1.23 15.21 -9.56
CA ASN A 46 0.00 15.54 -10.28
C ASN A 46 -1.26 14.90 -9.70
N GLY A 47 -1.13 14.17 -8.58
CA GLY A 47 -2.25 13.52 -7.92
C GLY A 47 -2.84 12.33 -8.67
N CYS A 48 -2.15 11.78 -9.66
CA CYS A 48 -2.67 10.65 -10.45
C CYS A 48 -2.39 9.32 -9.79
N THR A 49 -3.40 8.45 -9.76
CA THR A 49 -3.25 7.04 -9.37
C THR A 49 -2.79 6.25 -10.59
N LEU A 50 -1.58 5.69 -10.50
CA LEU A 50 -0.96 4.96 -11.62
C LEU A 50 -1.38 3.51 -11.66
N ALA A 51 -1.62 2.90 -10.51
CA ALA A 51 -2.09 1.53 -10.37
C ALA A 51 -2.84 1.36 -9.07
N ALA A 52 -3.79 0.43 -9.03
CA ALA A 52 -4.56 0.16 -7.83
C ALA A 52 -4.96 -1.31 -7.79
N ALA A 53 -5.07 -1.87 -6.58
CA ALA A 53 -5.55 -3.22 -6.35
C ALA A 53 -6.31 -3.27 -5.02
N SER A 54 -7.23 -4.22 -4.91
CA SER A 54 -7.98 -4.41 -3.67
C SER A 54 -8.40 -5.85 -3.52
N SER A 55 -8.79 -6.21 -2.31
CA SER A 55 -9.29 -7.55 -2.01
C SER A 55 -10.78 -7.74 -2.35
N LEU A 56 -11.45 -6.69 -2.82
CA LEU A 56 -12.89 -6.75 -3.15
C LEU A 56 -13.22 -7.79 -4.21
N SER A 57 -12.32 -8.02 -5.17
CA SER A 57 -12.50 -8.97 -6.26
C SER A 57 -12.06 -10.39 -5.91
N LEU A 58 -11.52 -10.60 -4.72
CA LEU A 58 -11.00 -11.89 -4.30
C LEU A 58 -12.06 -12.72 -3.58
N ASP A 59 -11.94 -14.04 -3.70
CA ASP A 59 -12.76 -14.97 -2.95
C ASP A 59 -12.49 -14.85 -1.45
N LYS A 60 -13.42 -15.32 -0.64
CA LYS A 60 -13.28 -15.33 0.82
C LYS A 60 -12.09 -16.23 1.21
N MET A 61 -11.15 -15.66 1.93
CA MET A 61 -9.94 -16.34 2.38
C MET A 61 -9.40 -15.69 3.66
N PRO A 62 -8.47 -16.34 4.38
CA PRO A 62 -7.84 -15.71 5.53
C PRO A 62 -7.24 -14.35 5.19
N LYS A 63 -7.32 -13.41 6.12
CA LYS A 63 -6.94 -12.01 5.88
C LYS A 63 -5.47 -11.85 5.46
N LYS A 64 -4.55 -12.65 6.01
CA LYS A 64 -3.14 -12.61 5.63
C LYS A 64 -2.92 -13.07 4.19
N GLU A 65 -3.58 -14.14 3.78
CA GLU A 65 -3.52 -14.63 2.39
C GLU A 65 -4.13 -13.61 1.43
N GLN A 66 -5.22 -12.99 1.83
CA GLN A 66 -5.88 -11.94 1.06
C GLN A 66 -4.93 -10.77 0.83
N ALA A 67 -4.22 -10.32 1.87
CA ALA A 67 -3.24 -9.24 1.77
C ALA A 67 -2.07 -9.62 0.85
N ALA A 68 -1.57 -10.84 0.95
CA ALA A 68 -0.50 -11.33 0.08
C ALA A 68 -0.96 -11.34 -1.39
N LYS A 69 -2.17 -11.78 -1.67
CA LYS A 69 -2.73 -11.75 -3.03
C LYS A 69 -2.83 -10.33 -3.58
N VAL A 70 -3.27 -9.37 -2.77
CA VAL A 70 -3.34 -7.96 -3.18
C VAL A 70 -1.93 -7.43 -3.46
N GLY A 71 -0.93 -7.79 -2.65
CA GLY A 71 0.47 -7.43 -2.89
C GLY A 71 0.99 -7.96 -4.22
N GLU A 72 0.70 -9.20 -4.55
CA GLU A 72 1.05 -9.79 -5.85
C GLU A 72 0.37 -9.05 -7.01
N MET A 73 -0.92 -8.73 -6.85
CA MET A 73 -1.69 -8.00 -7.85
C MET A 73 -1.12 -6.63 -8.14
N ILE A 74 -0.77 -5.87 -7.11
CA ILE A 74 -0.22 -4.52 -7.30
C ILE A 74 1.17 -4.57 -7.92
N ALA A 75 1.99 -5.55 -7.56
CA ALA A 75 3.31 -5.72 -8.17
C ALA A 75 3.19 -6.01 -9.67
N GLN A 76 2.26 -6.86 -10.06
CA GLN A 76 2.01 -7.19 -11.45
C GLN A 76 1.52 -5.96 -12.23
N LYS A 77 0.57 -5.22 -11.67
CA LYS A 77 0.05 -4.00 -12.30
C LYS A 77 1.12 -2.93 -12.44
N ALA A 78 1.99 -2.80 -11.45
CA ALA A 78 3.11 -1.86 -11.50
C ALA A 78 4.06 -2.20 -12.64
N GLN A 79 4.39 -3.46 -12.82
CA GLN A 79 5.24 -3.91 -13.93
C GLN A 79 4.61 -3.60 -15.30
N GLU A 80 3.31 -3.77 -15.43
CA GLU A 80 2.58 -3.47 -16.67
C GLU A 80 2.69 -2.00 -17.07
N VAL A 81 2.77 -1.09 -16.09
CA VAL A 81 2.92 0.35 -16.34
C VAL A 81 4.37 0.84 -16.20
N GLY A 82 5.32 -0.09 -16.04
CA GLY A 82 6.73 0.24 -16.03
C GLY A 82 7.29 0.76 -14.70
N ILE A 83 6.60 0.52 -13.60
CA ILE A 83 7.02 0.95 -12.25
C ILE A 83 7.79 -0.19 -11.59
N SER A 84 9.01 0.08 -11.11
CA SER A 84 9.81 -0.92 -10.38
C SER A 84 10.17 -0.48 -8.97
N THR A 85 10.19 0.82 -8.69
CA THR A 85 10.57 1.38 -7.39
C THR A 85 9.45 2.27 -6.87
N VAL A 86 9.11 2.11 -5.59
CA VAL A 86 8.08 2.91 -4.93
C VAL A 86 8.54 3.29 -3.54
N VAL A 87 7.93 4.33 -2.96
CA VAL A 87 8.05 4.63 -1.53
C VAL A 87 6.79 4.09 -0.84
N PHE A 88 6.97 3.44 0.29
CA PHE A 88 5.87 2.75 0.98
C PHE A 88 5.22 3.67 2.01
N ASP A 89 3.92 3.92 1.85
CA ASP A 89 3.11 4.69 2.78
C ASP A 89 2.03 3.79 3.39
N ARG A 90 2.19 3.45 4.64
CA ARG A 90 1.25 2.59 5.38
C ARG A 90 0.05 3.33 5.96
N ASN A 91 -0.12 4.62 5.68
CA ASN A 91 -1.24 5.46 6.13
C ASN A 91 -1.48 5.43 7.65
N GLY A 92 -0.41 5.36 8.44
CA GLY A 92 -0.52 5.30 9.89
C GLY A 92 -0.90 3.94 10.47
N PHE A 93 -1.14 2.93 9.64
CA PHE A 93 -1.34 1.55 10.12
C PHE A 93 -0.01 0.97 10.57
N LEU A 94 -0.04 0.08 11.54
CA LEU A 94 1.17 -0.61 12.00
C LEU A 94 1.72 -1.52 10.89
N TYR A 95 3.05 -1.56 10.75
CA TYR A 95 3.72 -2.49 9.85
C TYR A 95 3.74 -3.88 10.46
N HIS A 96 2.58 -4.52 10.46
CA HIS A 96 2.36 -5.81 11.09
C HIS A 96 1.17 -6.52 10.45
N GLY A 97 1.17 -7.84 10.50
CA GLY A 97 0.06 -8.66 10.01
C GLY A 97 -0.23 -8.42 8.53
N ARG A 98 -1.44 -7.98 8.21
CA ARG A 98 -1.91 -7.79 6.84
C ARG A 98 -1.07 -6.80 6.02
N VAL A 99 -0.68 -5.69 6.64
CA VAL A 99 0.15 -4.67 5.95
C VAL A 99 1.51 -5.24 5.59
N LYS A 100 2.12 -5.97 6.52
CA LYS A 100 3.41 -6.63 6.27
C LYS A 100 3.31 -7.71 5.19
N GLU A 101 2.26 -8.54 5.24
CA GLU A 101 2.05 -9.59 4.24
C GLU A 101 1.90 -9.00 2.83
N LEU A 102 1.16 -7.91 2.70
CA LEU A 102 1.02 -7.21 1.42
C LEU A 102 2.37 -6.68 0.94
N ALA A 103 3.12 -6.02 1.82
CA ALA A 103 4.42 -5.44 1.48
C ALA A 103 5.41 -6.52 1.05
N ASP A 104 5.49 -7.63 1.79
CA ASP A 104 6.39 -8.73 1.47
C ASP A 104 6.03 -9.36 0.11
N ALA A 105 4.75 -9.56 -0.16
CA ALA A 105 4.28 -10.10 -1.43
C ALA A 105 4.59 -9.16 -2.60
N ALA A 106 4.44 -7.85 -2.41
CA ALA A 106 4.79 -6.87 -3.43
C ALA A 106 6.29 -6.86 -3.72
N ARG A 107 7.13 -6.98 -2.70
CA ARG A 107 8.59 -7.10 -2.87
C ARG A 107 8.97 -8.38 -3.61
N ASN A 108 8.35 -9.50 -3.26
CA ASN A 108 8.56 -10.78 -3.94
C ASN A 108 8.11 -10.72 -5.40
N GLY A 109 7.13 -9.89 -5.70
CA GLY A 109 6.64 -9.65 -7.06
C GLY A 109 7.50 -8.71 -7.90
N GLY A 110 8.57 -8.15 -7.32
CA GLY A 110 9.53 -7.33 -8.05
C GLY A 110 9.56 -5.84 -7.70
N LEU A 111 8.67 -5.35 -6.84
CA LEU A 111 8.72 -3.96 -6.41
C LEU A 111 9.86 -3.74 -5.40
N LYS A 112 10.53 -2.60 -5.54
CA LYS A 112 11.64 -2.20 -4.65
C LYS A 112 11.20 -1.06 -3.74
N PHE A 113 11.29 -1.29 -2.46
CA PHE A 113 11.04 -0.25 -1.45
C PHE A 113 11.56 -0.66 -0.08
#